data_bf525d759ef2e1414377169753cb5d55
#
_entry.id   bf525d759ef2e1414377169753cb5d55
#
_cell.length_a   1.000
_cell.length_b   1.000
_cell.length_c   1.000
_cell.angle_alpha   90.00
_cell.angle_beta   90.00
_cell.angle_gamma   90.00
#
_symmetry.space_group_name_H-M   'P 1'
#
loop_
_entity.id
_entity.type
_entity.pdbx_description
1 polymer ?
#
loop_
_entity_poly.entity_id
_entity_poly.type
_entity_poly.pdbx_seq_one_letter_code
_entity_poly.pdbx_strand_id
1 'polypeptide(L)'
;FPQARIFMGDSGALFTGFVIAGLSIVGSWGTAAGVPGGGLKLSLAIPMLVLIYPIFDVTLVTVTRIFRGKPISLGGKDHSSHRLVRMGLKPADAVLLIYAFNSFAGFCALFLTMIGYEQAILMLAFNFLFIILVGLRLARIEIND
;
A
#
# COMPACT_ATOMS: atom_id res chain seq x y z
N PHE A 1 2.78 -11.21 -19.39
CA PHE A 1 1.67 -10.40 -18.85
C PHE A 1 0.91 -9.87 -20.03
N PRO A 2 -0.25 -10.41 -20.33
CA PRO A 2 -1.09 -9.94 -21.42
C PRO A 2 -1.70 -8.59 -21.07
N GLN A 3 -1.91 -7.78 -22.11
CA GLN A 3 -2.66 -6.55 -21.97
C GLN A 3 -4.08 -6.83 -21.45
N ALA A 4 -4.59 -5.95 -20.60
CA ALA A 4 -5.94 -6.05 -20.08
C ALA A 4 -6.96 -6.04 -21.24
N ARG A 5 -7.85 -7.02 -21.29
CA ARG A 5 -8.91 -7.12 -22.30
C ARG A 5 -10.22 -6.49 -21.83
N ILE A 6 -10.40 -6.39 -20.51
CA ILE A 6 -11.61 -5.87 -19.88
C ILE A 6 -11.17 -5.01 -18.69
N PHE A 7 -11.80 -3.86 -18.52
CA PHE A 7 -11.64 -3.03 -17.33
C PHE A 7 -12.59 -3.48 -16.24
N MET A 8 -12.10 -3.55 -15.00
CA MET A 8 -12.87 -3.97 -13.83
C MET A 8 -14.04 -3.04 -13.51
N GLY A 9 -13.89 -1.75 -13.84
CA GLY A 9 -14.88 -0.71 -13.55
C GLY A 9 -15.04 -0.43 -12.05
N ASP A 10 -15.84 0.57 -11.73
CA ASP A 10 -16.07 1.01 -10.35
C ASP A 10 -16.79 -0.06 -9.51
N SER A 11 -17.75 -0.77 -10.10
CA SER A 11 -18.48 -1.84 -9.42
C SER A 11 -17.56 -2.97 -8.93
N GLY A 12 -16.62 -3.40 -9.78
CA GLY A 12 -15.66 -4.42 -9.42
C GLY A 12 -14.64 -3.92 -8.38
N ALA A 13 -14.18 -2.68 -8.51
CA ALA A 13 -13.26 -2.06 -7.54
C ALA A 13 -13.91 -1.92 -6.15
N LEU A 14 -15.15 -1.43 -6.09
CA LEU A 14 -15.92 -1.29 -4.85
C LEU A 14 -16.21 -2.64 -4.20
N PHE A 15 -16.61 -3.64 -4.99
CA PHE A 15 -16.85 -5.00 -4.48
C PHE A 15 -15.58 -5.60 -3.88
N THR A 16 -14.45 -5.52 -4.60
CA THR A 16 -13.17 -6.03 -4.12
C THR A 16 -12.73 -5.30 -2.85
N GLY A 17 -12.85 -3.96 -2.82
CA GLY A 17 -12.54 -3.16 -1.64
C GLY A 17 -13.40 -3.54 -0.43
N PHE A 18 -14.70 -3.76 -0.62
CA PHE A 18 -15.61 -4.21 0.43
C PHE A 18 -15.22 -5.58 1.00
N VAL A 19 -14.93 -6.55 0.12
CA VAL A 19 -14.50 -7.90 0.54
C VAL A 19 -13.20 -7.84 1.32
N ILE A 20 -12.20 -7.11 0.82
CA ILE A 20 -10.91 -6.97 1.51
C ILE A 20 -11.09 -6.28 2.87
N ALA A 21 -11.89 -5.24 2.95
CA ALA A 21 -12.16 -4.55 4.22
C ALA A 21 -12.86 -5.49 5.23
N GLY A 22 -13.87 -6.23 4.78
CA GLY A 22 -14.57 -7.22 5.62
C GLY A 22 -13.64 -8.30 6.15
N LEU A 23 -12.82 -8.90 5.28
CA LEU A 23 -11.83 -9.91 5.66
C LEU A 23 -10.77 -9.33 6.63
N SER A 24 -10.37 -8.09 6.42
CA SER A 24 -9.41 -7.40 7.30
C SER A 24 -9.97 -7.18 8.71
N ILE A 25 -11.24 -6.81 8.81
CA ILE A 25 -11.91 -6.63 10.11
C ILE A 25 -12.01 -7.98 10.83
N VAL A 26 -12.57 -8.99 10.16
CA VAL A 26 -12.72 -10.33 10.75
C VAL A 26 -11.36 -10.92 11.16
N GLY A 27 -10.35 -10.79 10.30
CA GLY A 27 -8.99 -11.25 10.58
C GLY A 27 -8.35 -10.54 11.78
N SER A 28 -8.51 -9.21 11.91
CA SER A 28 -7.94 -8.47 13.03
C SER A 28 -8.59 -8.82 14.38
N TRP A 29 -9.88 -9.15 14.41
CA TRP A 29 -10.56 -9.62 15.61
C TRP A 29 -10.06 -11.01 16.04
N GLY A 30 -9.88 -11.92 15.08
CA GLY A 30 -9.35 -13.27 15.36
C GLY A 30 -7.91 -13.24 15.87
N THR A 31 -7.09 -12.31 15.42
CA THR A 31 -5.68 -12.20 15.83
C THR A 31 -5.47 -11.34 17.07
N ALA A 32 -6.44 -10.51 17.47
CA ALA A 32 -6.33 -9.65 18.65
C ALA A 32 -6.04 -10.43 19.93
N ALA A 33 -6.58 -11.64 20.05
CA ALA A 33 -6.34 -12.54 21.18
C ALA A 33 -5.01 -13.30 21.07
N GLY A 34 -4.40 -13.36 19.90
CA GLY A 34 -3.22 -14.20 19.61
C GLY A 34 -1.89 -13.46 19.56
N VAL A 35 -1.88 -12.13 19.52
CA VAL A 35 -0.62 -11.36 19.47
C VAL A 35 -0.09 -11.11 20.89
N PRO A 36 1.05 -11.73 21.27
CA PRO A 36 1.60 -11.58 22.61
C PRO A 36 1.92 -10.11 22.95
N GLY A 37 1.27 -9.57 23.96
CA GLY A 37 1.53 -8.22 24.47
C GLY A 37 1.00 -7.06 23.62
N GLY A 38 0.48 -7.29 22.40
CA GLY A 38 0.08 -6.25 21.47
C GLY A 38 -1.41 -5.91 21.45
N GLY A 39 -2.26 -6.86 21.80
CA GLY A 39 -3.71 -6.69 21.82
C GLY A 39 -4.27 -6.12 20.51
N LEU A 40 -5.39 -5.41 20.60
CA LEU A 40 -6.11 -4.83 19.47
C LEU A 40 -5.26 -3.83 18.66
N LYS A 41 -4.35 -3.09 19.30
CA LYS A 41 -3.52 -2.08 18.61
C LYS A 41 -2.61 -2.69 17.57
N LEU A 42 -1.97 -3.82 17.87
CA LEU A 42 -1.07 -4.49 16.95
C LEU A 42 -1.84 -5.29 15.88
N SER A 43 -3.01 -5.81 16.23
CA SER A 43 -3.88 -6.51 15.28
C SER A 43 -4.40 -5.60 14.17
N LEU A 44 -4.62 -4.30 14.45
CA LEU A 44 -4.99 -3.31 13.45
C LEU A 44 -3.85 -2.99 12.47
N ALA A 45 -2.60 -3.24 12.84
CA ALA A 45 -1.46 -3.05 11.95
C ALA A 45 -1.45 -4.09 10.80
N ILE A 46 -2.02 -5.27 11.01
CA ILE A 46 -2.09 -6.35 10.00
C ILE A 46 -2.84 -5.88 8.74
N PRO A 47 -4.11 -5.44 8.82
CA PRO A 47 -4.82 -4.96 7.64
C PRO A 47 -4.17 -3.70 7.03
N MET A 48 -3.54 -2.84 7.85
CA MET A 48 -2.79 -1.69 7.33
C MET A 48 -1.59 -2.13 6.48
N LEU A 49 -0.86 -3.16 6.89
CA LEU A 49 0.25 -3.71 6.10
C LEU A 49 -0.24 -4.40 4.82
N VAL A 50 -1.35 -5.12 4.86
CA VAL A 50 -1.92 -5.76 3.67
C VAL A 50 -2.37 -4.71 2.66
N LEU A 51 -2.93 -3.60 3.11
CA LEU A 51 -3.42 -2.50 2.27
C LEU A 51 -2.37 -1.39 2.07
N ILE A 52 -1.13 -1.63 2.42
CA ILE A 52 -0.09 -0.59 2.50
C ILE A 52 0.15 0.10 1.16
N TYR A 53 0.13 -0.66 0.05
CA TYR A 53 0.35 -0.11 -1.28
C TYR A 53 -0.80 0.80 -1.74
N PRO A 54 -2.08 0.40 -1.70
CA PRO A 54 -3.18 1.32 -2.01
C PRO A 54 -3.18 2.59 -1.15
N ILE A 55 -2.92 2.45 0.15
CA ILE A 55 -2.84 3.60 1.07
C ILE A 55 -1.68 4.51 0.68
N PHE A 56 -0.51 3.94 0.41
CA PHE A 56 0.67 4.67 -0.01
C PHE A 56 0.43 5.42 -1.33
N ASP A 57 -0.13 4.75 -2.34
CA ASP A 57 -0.32 5.33 -3.67
C ASP A 57 -1.30 6.52 -3.63
N VAL A 58 -2.44 6.36 -2.96
CA VAL A 58 -3.41 7.45 -2.77
C VAL A 58 -2.79 8.61 -1.98
N THR A 59 -2.05 8.30 -0.92
CA THR A 59 -1.38 9.33 -0.10
C THR A 59 -0.32 10.08 -0.92
N LEU A 60 0.50 9.37 -1.69
CA LEU A 60 1.52 9.96 -2.55
C LEU A 60 0.90 10.93 -3.56
N VAL A 61 -0.17 10.52 -4.24
CA VAL A 61 -0.88 11.35 -5.21
C VAL A 61 -1.48 12.58 -4.52
N THR A 62 -2.20 12.38 -3.43
CA THR A 62 -2.86 13.45 -2.68
C THR A 62 -1.86 14.48 -2.18
N VAL A 63 -0.82 14.04 -1.50
CA VAL A 63 0.22 14.91 -0.94
C VAL A 63 0.95 15.68 -2.04
N THR A 64 1.36 15.01 -3.12
CA THR A 64 2.06 15.69 -4.22
C THR A 64 1.17 16.69 -4.96
N ARG A 65 -0.13 16.46 -5.06
CA ARG A 65 -1.09 17.40 -5.66
C ARG A 65 -1.29 18.62 -4.78
N ILE A 66 -1.45 18.44 -3.47
CA ILE A 66 -1.57 19.55 -2.52
C ILE A 66 -0.35 20.47 -2.62
N PHE A 67 0.87 19.90 -2.58
CA PHE A 67 2.10 20.68 -2.69
C PHE A 67 2.26 21.41 -4.03
N ARG A 68 1.63 20.90 -5.09
CA ARG A 68 1.68 21.51 -6.43
C ARG A 68 0.47 22.41 -6.73
N GLY A 69 -0.45 22.59 -5.78
CA GLY A 69 -1.66 23.39 -5.98
C GLY A 69 -2.63 22.81 -7.01
N LYS A 70 -2.54 21.49 -7.28
CA LYS A 70 -3.43 20.80 -8.23
C LYS A 70 -4.67 20.24 -7.52
N PRO A 71 -5.86 20.25 -8.16
CA PRO A 71 -7.06 19.69 -7.57
C PRO A 71 -6.93 18.16 -7.39
N ILE A 72 -7.33 17.68 -6.20
CA ILE A 72 -7.21 16.26 -5.81
C ILE A 72 -8.18 15.38 -6.61
N SER A 73 -9.35 15.92 -6.99
CA SER A 73 -10.43 15.19 -7.65
C SER A 73 -10.21 14.92 -9.15
N LEU A 74 -9.25 15.57 -9.78
CA LEU A 74 -8.98 15.33 -11.20
C LEU A 74 -8.23 14.00 -11.39
N GLY A 75 -8.71 13.17 -12.31
CA GLY A 75 -7.98 11.99 -12.77
C GLY A 75 -6.64 12.39 -13.38
N GLY A 76 -5.58 11.59 -13.17
CA GLY A 76 -4.26 11.89 -13.72
C GLY A 76 -3.37 10.65 -13.79
N LYS A 77 -2.22 10.80 -14.46
CA LYS A 77 -1.19 9.76 -14.60
C LYS A 77 -0.07 9.94 -13.57
N ASP A 78 -0.41 10.31 -12.35
CA ASP A 78 0.51 10.69 -11.27
C ASP A 78 0.65 9.63 -10.16
N HIS A 79 0.03 8.47 -10.37
CA HIS A 79 0.18 7.30 -9.52
C HIS A 79 1.61 6.75 -9.51
N SER A 80 1.97 6.04 -8.45
CA SER A 80 3.32 5.48 -8.26
C SER A 80 3.76 4.59 -9.42
N SER A 81 2.85 3.82 -10.03
CA SER A 81 3.14 2.99 -11.21
C SER A 81 3.63 3.82 -12.41
N HIS A 82 2.98 4.96 -12.69
CA HIS A 82 3.39 5.85 -13.76
C HIS A 82 4.72 6.54 -13.45
N ARG A 83 4.98 6.87 -12.18
CA ARG A 83 6.27 7.44 -11.76
C ARG A 83 7.42 6.44 -11.95
N LEU A 84 7.20 5.16 -11.62
CA LEU A 84 8.19 4.09 -11.85
C LEU A 84 8.53 3.93 -13.34
N VAL A 85 7.53 3.97 -14.21
CA VAL A 85 7.75 3.92 -15.66
C VAL A 85 8.54 5.15 -16.13
N ARG A 86 8.29 6.33 -15.60
CA ARG A 86 9.08 7.54 -15.90
C ARG A 86 10.53 7.48 -15.41
N MET A 87 10.81 6.68 -14.39
CA MET A 87 12.18 6.38 -13.95
C MET A 87 12.93 5.45 -14.93
N GLY A 88 12.28 4.99 -16.00
CA GLY A 88 12.88 4.12 -17.00
C GLY A 88 12.52 2.65 -16.87
N LEU A 89 11.65 2.25 -15.93
CA LEU A 89 11.17 0.87 -15.86
C LEU A 89 10.17 0.59 -16.98
N LYS A 90 10.19 -0.63 -17.52
CA LYS A 90 9.12 -1.10 -18.39
C LYS A 90 7.82 -1.22 -17.58
N PRO A 91 6.64 -1.02 -18.19
CA PRO A 91 5.36 -1.13 -17.47
C PRO A 91 5.18 -2.46 -16.72
N ALA A 92 5.64 -3.58 -17.29
CA ALA A 92 5.58 -4.88 -16.66
C ALA A 92 6.47 -4.95 -15.40
N ASP A 93 7.69 -4.41 -15.48
CA ASP A 93 8.64 -4.41 -14.36
C ASP A 93 8.14 -3.51 -13.21
N ALA A 94 7.51 -2.38 -13.53
CA ALA A 94 6.89 -1.51 -12.55
C ALA A 94 5.77 -2.25 -11.78
N VAL A 95 4.91 -3.00 -12.48
CA VAL A 95 3.85 -3.80 -11.86
C VAL A 95 4.43 -4.94 -11.02
N LEU A 96 5.46 -5.64 -11.51
CA LEU A 96 6.13 -6.70 -10.75
C LEU A 96 6.77 -6.17 -9.47
N LEU A 97 7.38 -4.98 -9.53
CA LEU A 97 7.96 -4.33 -8.35
C LEU A 97 6.87 -4.00 -7.31
N ILE A 98 5.72 -3.50 -7.75
CA ILE A 98 4.57 -3.23 -6.90
C ILE A 98 4.06 -4.52 -6.25
N TYR A 99 3.94 -5.59 -7.01
CA TYR A 99 3.53 -6.90 -6.46
C TYR A 99 4.54 -7.44 -5.45
N ALA A 100 5.83 -7.35 -5.75
CA ALA A 100 6.89 -7.77 -4.83
C ALA A 100 6.84 -6.99 -3.51
N PHE A 101 6.65 -5.67 -3.61
CA PHE A 101 6.50 -4.81 -2.43
C PHE A 101 5.27 -5.18 -1.59
N ASN A 102 4.12 -5.35 -2.24
CA ASN A 102 2.89 -5.70 -1.53
C ASN A 102 2.95 -7.11 -0.91
N SER A 103 3.58 -8.06 -1.62
CA SER A 103 3.81 -9.41 -1.10
C SER A 103 4.72 -9.39 0.12
N PHE A 104 5.81 -8.62 0.08
CA PHE A 104 6.72 -8.45 1.21
C PHE A 104 5.99 -7.88 2.43
N ALA A 105 5.16 -6.85 2.24
CA ALA A 105 4.35 -6.27 3.33
C ALA A 105 3.34 -7.28 3.88
N GLY A 106 2.73 -8.12 3.03
CA GLY A 106 1.87 -9.23 3.44
C GLY A 106 2.61 -10.27 4.28
N PHE A 107 3.84 -10.64 3.92
CA PHE A 107 4.70 -11.50 4.75
C PHE A 107 5.01 -10.86 6.10
N CYS A 108 5.32 -9.55 6.13
CA CYS A 108 5.51 -8.83 7.38
C CYS A 108 4.23 -8.87 8.24
N ALA A 109 3.05 -8.73 7.64
CA ALA A 109 1.78 -8.83 8.36
C ALA A 109 1.58 -10.20 9.02
N LEU A 110 1.93 -11.29 8.32
CA LEU A 110 1.90 -12.64 8.90
C LEU A 110 2.94 -12.79 10.01
N PHE A 111 4.13 -12.25 9.82
CA PHE A 111 5.20 -12.34 10.81
C PHE A 111 4.86 -11.60 12.12
N LEU A 112 4.05 -10.54 12.04
CA LEU A 112 3.56 -9.82 13.24
C LEU A 112 2.82 -10.73 14.22
N THR A 113 2.18 -11.80 13.75
CA THR A 113 1.46 -12.74 14.63
C THR A 113 2.39 -13.68 15.39
N MET A 114 3.67 -13.76 15.02
CA MET A 114 4.64 -14.73 15.55
C MET A 114 5.70 -14.09 16.45
N ILE A 115 5.86 -12.77 16.39
CA ILE A 115 6.92 -12.03 17.11
C ILE A 115 6.37 -11.29 18.31
N GLY A 116 7.26 -10.95 19.25
CA GLY A 116 6.91 -10.17 20.44
C GLY A 116 6.64 -8.70 20.11
N TYR A 117 6.01 -8.00 21.05
CA TYR A 117 5.55 -6.62 20.91
C TYR A 117 6.67 -5.65 20.50
N GLU A 118 7.83 -5.72 21.12
CA GLU A 118 8.97 -4.83 20.84
C GLU A 118 9.51 -5.04 19.41
N GLN A 119 9.65 -6.29 18.98
CA GLN A 119 10.09 -6.65 17.63
C GLN A 119 9.07 -6.20 16.58
N ALA A 120 7.79 -6.31 16.91
CA ALA A 120 6.70 -5.85 16.05
C ALA A 120 6.76 -4.33 15.81
N ILE A 121 7.01 -3.54 16.86
CA ILE A 121 7.18 -2.08 16.74
C ILE A 121 8.37 -1.73 15.85
N LEU A 122 9.51 -2.40 16.06
CA LEU A 122 10.71 -2.16 15.23
C LEU A 122 10.45 -2.49 13.75
N MET A 123 9.76 -3.60 13.48
CA MET A 123 9.40 -3.99 12.13
C MET A 123 8.42 -3.00 11.47
N LEU A 124 7.42 -2.54 12.20
CA LEU A 124 6.49 -1.51 11.72
C LEU A 124 7.19 -0.18 11.46
N ALA A 125 8.08 0.24 12.36
CA ALA A 125 8.88 1.45 12.18
C ALA A 125 9.78 1.36 10.94
N PHE A 126 10.41 0.21 10.70
CA PHE A 126 11.22 -0.04 9.51
C PHE A 126 10.37 0.05 8.22
N ASN A 127 9.21 -0.63 8.19
CA ASN A 127 8.30 -0.56 7.03
C ASN A 127 7.84 0.87 6.77
N PHE A 128 7.47 1.61 7.83
CA PHE A 128 7.03 3.00 7.71
C PHE A 128 8.14 3.91 7.17
N LEU A 129 9.35 3.79 7.71
CA LEU A 129 10.51 4.53 7.22
C LEU A 129 10.80 4.21 5.75
N PHE A 130 10.77 2.93 5.38
CA PHE A 130 10.98 2.51 3.99
C PHE A 130 9.97 3.16 3.04
N ILE A 131 8.68 3.17 3.42
CA ILE A 131 7.62 3.80 2.62
C ILE A 131 7.83 5.29 2.47
N ILE A 132 8.22 5.98 3.55
CA ILE A 132 8.53 7.41 3.49
C ILE A 132 9.68 7.67 2.52
N LEU A 133 10.76 6.90 2.60
CA LEU A 133 11.91 7.07 1.71
C LEU A 133 11.54 6.84 0.23
N VAL A 134 10.77 5.78 -0.04
CA VAL A 134 10.25 5.52 -1.39
C VAL A 134 9.33 6.65 -1.85
N GLY A 135 8.44 7.10 -0.99
CA GLY A 135 7.53 8.21 -1.27
C GLY A 135 8.25 9.51 -1.61
N LEU A 136 9.26 9.87 -0.81
CA LEU A 136 10.09 11.05 -1.05
C LEU A 136 10.85 10.96 -2.39
N ARG A 137 11.35 9.78 -2.73
CA ARG A 137 11.99 9.54 -4.03
C ARG A 137 11.00 9.71 -5.18
N LEU A 138 9.83 9.07 -5.09
CA LEU A 138 8.80 9.15 -6.13
C LEU A 138 8.17 10.54 -6.23
N ALA A 139 8.03 11.28 -5.13
CA ALA A 139 7.49 12.63 -5.13
C ALA A 139 8.34 13.65 -5.91
N ARG A 140 9.66 13.41 -5.99
CA ARG A 140 10.60 14.27 -6.74
C ARG A 140 10.49 14.13 -8.26
N ILE A 141 9.81 13.07 -8.73
CA ILE A 141 9.65 12.85 -10.17
C ILE A 141 8.61 13.84 -10.69
N GLU A 142 9.04 14.70 -11.60
CA GLU A 142 8.14 15.64 -12.25
C GLU A 142 7.19 14.90 -13.18
N ILE A 143 5.92 15.24 -13.08
CA ILE A 143 4.86 14.78 -13.95
C ILE A 143 4.44 16.00 -14.76
N ASN A 144 5.01 16.12 -15.97
CA ASN A 144 4.51 17.05 -16.96
C ASN A 144 3.25 16.40 -17.57
N ASP A 145 2.13 17.07 -17.41
CA ASP A 145 0.83 16.70 -18.00
C ASP A 145 0.88 16.93 -19.50
#